data_bcb78b472dd0d1879329923485c89a33
#
_entry.id   bcb78b472dd0d1879329923485c89a33
#
_cell.length_a   1.000
_cell.length_b   1.000
_cell.length_c   1.000
_cell.angle_alpha   90.00
_cell.angle_beta   90.00
_cell.angle_gamma   90.00
#
_symmetry.space_group_name_H-M   'P 1'
#
loop_
_entity.id
_entity.type
_entity.pdbx_description
1 polymer ?
#
loop_
_entity_poly.entity_id
_entity_poly.type
_entity_poly.pdbx_seq_one_letter_code
_entity_poly.pdbx_strand_id
1 'polypeptide(L)'
;MQANIALGLVELSSIARGIEALDAMCKAAGVKPEVHQAISKGKYIIVVSGPLGEVESSLAKGREIGGNAVVASHIIRNVHSGALAALNKKVKADKIEAVGIVETKEALPALFAADAAAKAAFVHVAEVNTGKGIGGKGYFTVVGEPGAVRTAVSAGVKAIGEDAVVSRIVIPNAHEHLGAAI
;
A
#
# COMPACT_ATOMS: atom_id res chain seq x y z
N MET A 1 12.49 3.14 -20.50
CA MET A 1 12.60 2.12 -19.42
C MET A 1 12.03 2.74 -18.15
N GLN A 2 10.92 2.23 -17.62
CA GLN A 2 10.49 2.63 -16.28
C GLN A 2 11.58 2.20 -15.29
N ALA A 3 12.05 3.13 -14.48
CA ALA A 3 13.00 2.80 -13.43
C ALA A 3 12.32 1.78 -12.49
N ASN A 4 13.02 0.69 -12.18
CA ASN A 4 12.57 -0.31 -11.22
C ASN A 4 12.54 0.33 -9.82
N ILE A 5 11.40 0.90 -9.44
CA ILE A 5 11.21 1.55 -8.15
C ILE A 5 10.84 0.50 -7.11
N ALA A 6 11.56 0.47 -6.01
CA ALA A 6 11.21 -0.28 -4.83
C ALA A 6 10.50 0.62 -3.81
N LEU A 7 9.67 0.02 -2.97
CA LEU A 7 9.12 0.67 -1.77
C LEU A 7 9.71 0.03 -0.52
N GLY A 8 10.11 0.87 0.42
CA GLY A 8 10.45 0.49 1.78
C GLY A 8 9.34 0.90 2.73
N LEU A 9 8.90 -0.03 3.55
CA LEU A 9 7.78 0.14 4.47
C LEU A 9 8.23 -0.14 5.89
N VAL A 10 7.92 0.77 6.82
CA VAL A 10 8.14 0.58 8.26
C VAL A 10 6.89 1.00 9.02
N GLU A 11 6.50 0.15 9.96
CA GLU A 11 5.46 0.46 10.95
C GLU A 11 6.10 0.47 12.34
N LEU A 12 5.83 1.54 13.09
CA LEU A 12 6.34 1.72 14.45
C LEU A 12 5.19 1.90 15.44
N SER A 13 5.37 1.40 16.66
CA SER A 13 4.42 1.54 17.78
C SER A 13 4.55 2.89 18.51
N SER A 14 5.39 3.81 18.02
CA SER A 14 5.63 5.12 18.61
C SER A 14 5.71 6.19 17.53
N ILE A 15 4.91 7.25 17.67
CA ILE A 15 4.92 8.38 16.75
C ILE A 15 6.26 9.13 16.79
N ALA A 16 6.79 9.41 17.99
CA ALA A 16 8.06 10.13 18.15
C ALA A 16 9.23 9.36 17.51
N ARG A 17 9.33 8.04 17.78
CA ARG A 17 10.32 7.18 17.14
C ARG A 17 10.12 7.07 15.63
N GLY A 18 8.87 7.11 15.17
CA GLY A 18 8.56 7.12 13.74
C GLY A 18 9.09 8.36 13.03
N ILE A 19 8.91 9.54 13.63
CA ILE A 19 9.43 10.80 13.07
C ILE A 19 10.96 10.82 13.07
N GLU A 20 11.60 10.36 14.14
CA GLU A 20 13.06 10.22 14.23
C GLU A 20 13.61 9.23 13.19
N ALA A 21 12.95 8.07 13.04
CA ALA A 21 13.31 7.08 12.04
C ALA A 21 13.18 7.62 10.61
N LEU A 22 12.11 8.35 10.29
CA LEU A 22 11.92 8.97 8.99
C LEU A 22 13.07 9.94 8.64
N ASP A 23 13.45 10.82 9.56
CA ASP A 23 14.56 11.75 9.37
C ASP A 23 15.86 10.98 9.07
N ALA A 24 16.14 9.96 9.89
CA ALA A 24 17.33 9.12 9.70
C ALA A 24 17.32 8.34 8.37
N MET A 25 16.17 7.82 7.97
CA MET A 25 15.99 7.11 6.69
C MET A 25 16.29 8.04 5.50
N CYS A 26 15.75 9.25 5.52
CA CYS A 26 15.97 10.23 4.45
C CYS A 26 17.41 10.76 4.40
N LYS A 27 18.12 10.80 5.52
CA LYS A 27 19.54 11.19 5.59
C LYS A 27 20.48 10.08 5.15
N ALA A 28 20.09 8.81 5.32
CA ALA A 28 20.93 7.66 5.04
C ALA A 28 21.01 7.31 3.55
N ALA A 29 20.00 7.68 2.74
CA ALA A 29 19.90 7.23 1.35
C ALA A 29 19.02 8.17 0.50
N GLY A 30 19.20 8.13 -0.82
CA GLY A 30 18.46 8.93 -1.80
C GLY A 30 17.04 8.41 -2.04
N VAL A 31 16.21 8.36 -1.00
CA VAL A 31 14.81 7.91 -1.08
C VAL A 31 13.84 9.07 -1.02
N LYS A 32 12.64 8.87 -1.59
CA LYS A 32 11.53 9.82 -1.52
C LYS A 32 10.49 9.31 -0.52
N PRO A 33 10.13 10.07 0.52
CA PRO A 33 8.98 9.75 1.38
C PRO A 33 7.67 9.86 0.59
N GLU A 34 6.91 8.77 0.53
CA GLU A 34 5.58 8.72 -0.10
C GLU A 34 4.47 8.81 0.94
N VAL A 35 4.63 8.14 2.08
CA VAL A 35 3.72 8.19 3.22
C VAL A 35 4.51 8.27 4.51
N HIS A 36 4.14 9.21 5.38
CA HIS A 36 4.65 9.31 6.73
C HIS A 36 3.56 9.91 7.62
N GLN A 37 2.90 9.06 8.39
CA GLN A 37 1.73 9.49 9.15
C GLN A 37 1.48 8.67 10.41
N ALA A 38 0.90 9.33 11.41
CA ALA A 38 0.32 8.63 12.54
C ALA A 38 -0.98 7.92 12.11
N ILE A 39 -1.14 6.71 12.59
CA ILE A 39 -2.37 5.92 12.45
C ILE A 39 -2.91 5.52 13.82
N SER A 40 -4.03 4.82 13.85
CA SER A 40 -4.68 4.42 15.11
C SER A 40 -3.77 3.65 16.05
N LYS A 41 -4.09 3.69 17.33
CA LYS A 41 -3.36 3.06 18.44
C LYS A 41 -1.94 3.61 18.65
N GLY A 42 -1.70 4.88 18.27
CA GLY A 42 -0.39 5.52 18.47
C GLY A 42 0.73 4.98 17.57
N LYS A 43 0.38 4.26 16.53
CA LYS A 43 1.34 3.76 15.54
C LYS A 43 1.72 4.84 14.53
N TYR A 44 2.89 4.67 13.92
CA TYR A 44 3.38 5.51 12.83
C TYR A 44 3.83 4.66 11.66
N ILE A 45 3.42 5.02 10.45
CA ILE A 45 3.85 4.33 9.23
C ILE A 45 4.72 5.24 8.37
N ILE A 46 5.70 4.63 7.74
CA ILE A 46 6.60 5.25 6.78
C ILE A 46 6.62 4.38 5.52
N VAL A 47 6.42 5.01 4.37
CA VAL A 47 6.65 4.40 3.07
C VAL A 47 7.59 5.32 2.30
N VAL A 48 8.72 4.77 1.87
CA VAL A 48 9.70 5.47 1.02
C VAL A 48 9.82 4.77 -0.32
N SER A 49 10.11 5.52 -1.38
CA SER A 49 10.37 4.99 -2.72
C SER A 49 11.78 5.34 -3.20
N GLY A 50 12.34 4.50 -4.07
CA GLY A 50 13.63 4.75 -4.69
C GLY A 50 14.22 3.50 -5.36
N PRO A 51 15.49 3.59 -5.84
CA PRO A 51 16.24 2.43 -6.25
C PRO A 51 16.36 1.40 -5.11
N LEU A 52 16.37 0.11 -5.44
CA LEU A 52 16.34 -0.96 -4.42
C LEU A 52 17.45 -0.81 -3.36
N GLY A 53 18.70 -0.54 -3.77
CA GLY A 53 19.82 -0.40 -2.82
C GLY A 53 19.66 0.80 -1.88
N GLU A 54 19.10 1.92 -2.38
CA GLU A 54 18.80 3.09 -1.56
C GLU A 54 17.69 2.79 -0.55
N VAL A 55 16.64 2.08 -0.99
CA VAL A 55 15.55 1.66 -0.12
C VAL A 55 16.05 0.68 0.97
N GLU A 56 16.91 -0.28 0.62
CA GLU A 56 17.49 -1.22 1.58
C GLU A 56 18.33 -0.50 2.63
N SER A 57 19.18 0.44 2.22
CA SER A 57 20.00 1.26 3.12
C SER A 57 19.15 2.13 4.04
N SER A 58 18.16 2.80 3.48
CA SER A 58 17.18 3.61 4.21
C SER A 58 16.44 2.79 5.27
N LEU A 59 15.92 1.61 4.89
CA LEU A 59 15.22 0.73 5.83
C LEU A 59 16.12 0.17 6.94
N ALA A 60 17.38 -0.15 6.62
CA ALA A 60 18.33 -0.59 7.64
C ALA A 60 18.48 0.49 8.73
N LYS A 61 18.60 1.76 8.31
CA LYS A 61 18.69 2.89 9.24
C LYS A 61 17.39 3.12 10.01
N GLY A 62 16.25 3.01 9.33
CA GLY A 62 14.94 3.12 9.97
C GLY A 62 14.71 2.07 11.07
N ARG A 63 15.14 0.84 10.83
CA ARG A 63 15.09 -0.24 11.82
C ARG A 63 16.05 -0.02 13.00
N GLU A 64 17.26 0.46 12.73
CA GLU A 64 18.25 0.78 13.76
C GLU A 64 17.70 1.84 14.72
N ILE A 65 17.20 2.95 14.20
CA ILE A 65 16.66 4.06 14.99
C ILE A 65 15.33 3.69 15.65
N GLY A 66 14.46 2.98 14.95
CA GLY A 66 13.18 2.53 15.49
C GLY A 66 13.32 1.52 16.64
N GLY A 67 14.36 0.67 16.60
CA GLY A 67 14.66 -0.30 17.64
C GLY A 67 13.44 -1.15 18.01
N ASN A 68 13.16 -1.26 19.29
CA ASN A 68 12.03 -2.04 19.81
C ASN A 68 10.65 -1.46 19.44
N ALA A 69 10.58 -0.25 18.91
CA ALA A 69 9.32 0.32 18.44
C ALA A 69 8.95 -0.16 17.04
N VAL A 70 9.85 -0.81 16.28
CA VAL A 70 9.54 -1.36 14.96
C VAL A 70 8.59 -2.56 15.09
N VAL A 71 7.39 -2.43 14.56
CA VAL A 71 6.36 -3.49 14.52
C VAL A 71 6.51 -4.34 13.27
N ALA A 72 6.75 -3.70 12.12
CA ALA A 72 6.93 -4.37 10.83
C ALA A 72 7.87 -3.56 9.94
N SER A 73 8.63 -4.27 9.10
CA SER A 73 9.47 -3.65 8.07
C SER A 73 9.55 -4.56 6.85
N HIS A 74 9.22 -4.00 5.67
CA HIS A 74 9.11 -4.77 4.44
C HIS A 74 9.65 -4.00 3.23
N ILE A 75 9.91 -4.72 2.14
CA ILE A 75 10.28 -4.16 0.84
C ILE A 75 9.34 -4.71 -0.23
N ILE A 76 8.79 -3.83 -1.05
CA ILE A 76 8.14 -4.19 -2.31
C ILE A 76 9.14 -3.88 -3.43
N ARG A 77 9.67 -4.93 -4.07
CA ARG A 77 10.55 -4.78 -5.24
C ARG A 77 9.73 -4.53 -6.48
N ASN A 78 10.21 -3.60 -7.32
CA ASN A 78 9.58 -3.30 -8.61
C ASN A 78 8.06 -3.05 -8.45
N VAL A 79 7.71 -2.05 -7.63
CA VAL A 79 6.30 -1.73 -7.36
C VAL A 79 5.55 -1.38 -8.65
N HIS A 80 4.32 -1.86 -8.78
CA HIS A 80 3.45 -1.50 -9.90
C HIS A 80 3.11 0.00 -9.86
N SER A 81 3.29 0.69 -10.98
CA SER A 81 3.09 2.14 -11.05
C SER A 81 1.69 2.59 -10.62
N GLY A 82 0.65 1.81 -10.97
CA GLY A 82 -0.72 2.06 -10.55
C GLY A 82 -0.92 1.98 -9.03
N ALA A 83 -0.30 1.00 -8.36
CA ALA A 83 -0.38 0.89 -6.90
C ALA A 83 0.31 2.06 -6.20
N LEU A 84 1.48 2.46 -6.69
CA LEU A 84 2.19 3.65 -6.19
C LEU A 84 1.39 4.93 -6.46
N ALA A 85 0.81 5.08 -7.65
CA ALA A 85 0.02 6.26 -8.03
C ALA A 85 -1.22 6.42 -7.16
N ALA A 86 -1.86 5.33 -6.73
CA ALA A 86 -3.08 5.32 -5.93
C ALA A 86 -2.84 5.36 -4.41
N LEU A 87 -1.57 5.41 -3.98
CA LEU A 87 -1.22 5.35 -2.55
C LEU A 87 -1.73 6.58 -1.79
N ASN A 88 -2.67 6.35 -0.87
CA ASN A 88 -3.39 7.35 -0.05
C ASN A 88 -4.06 8.48 -0.86
N LYS A 89 -4.44 8.20 -2.09
CA LYS A 89 -5.20 9.11 -2.95
C LYS A 89 -6.09 8.32 -3.89
N LYS A 90 -7.15 8.96 -4.35
CA LYS A 90 -8.02 8.40 -5.39
C LYS A 90 -7.47 8.72 -6.77
N VAL A 91 -7.45 7.70 -7.64
CA VAL A 91 -7.09 7.83 -9.06
C VAL A 91 -8.31 7.48 -9.89
N LYS A 92 -8.86 8.48 -10.56
CA LYS A 92 -10.08 8.32 -11.35
C LYS A 92 -9.89 7.30 -12.47
N ALA A 93 -10.84 6.39 -12.61
CA ALA A 93 -10.95 5.49 -13.75
C ALA A 93 -11.88 6.07 -14.81
N ASP A 94 -11.53 5.87 -16.08
CA ASP A 94 -12.36 6.35 -17.21
C ASP A 94 -13.64 5.53 -17.35
N LYS A 95 -13.60 4.24 -17.03
CA LYS A 95 -14.74 3.32 -17.12
C LYS A 95 -14.73 2.34 -15.94
N ILE A 96 -15.91 2.10 -15.37
CA ILE A 96 -16.11 1.15 -14.27
C ILE A 96 -17.08 0.07 -14.73
N GLU A 97 -16.54 -1.11 -15.06
CA GLU A 97 -17.35 -2.29 -15.41
C GLU A 97 -17.57 -3.17 -14.21
N ALA A 98 -16.50 -3.42 -13.45
CA ALA A 98 -16.52 -4.12 -12.19
C ALA A 98 -15.61 -3.43 -11.19
N VAL A 99 -15.91 -3.60 -9.92
CA VAL A 99 -15.13 -3.09 -8.78
C VAL A 99 -14.71 -4.24 -7.90
N GLY A 100 -13.41 -4.29 -7.57
CA GLY A 100 -12.87 -5.18 -6.56
C GLY A 100 -12.37 -4.38 -5.36
N ILE A 101 -12.71 -4.81 -4.15
CA ILE A 101 -12.25 -4.19 -2.91
C ILE A 101 -11.71 -5.28 -2.00
N VAL A 102 -10.56 -5.02 -1.39
CA VAL A 102 -10.00 -5.86 -0.32
C VAL A 102 -9.69 -4.97 0.87
N GLU A 103 -10.30 -5.28 2.01
CA GLU A 103 -10.07 -4.64 3.30
C GLU A 103 -9.13 -5.52 4.14
N THR A 104 -8.13 -4.92 4.77
CA THR A 104 -7.11 -5.61 5.56
C THR A 104 -7.16 -5.20 7.04
N LYS A 105 -6.77 -6.10 7.93
CA LYS A 105 -6.76 -5.88 9.38
C LYS A 105 -5.80 -4.77 9.81
N GLU A 106 -4.69 -4.63 9.07
CA GLU A 106 -3.63 -3.66 9.32
C GLU A 106 -3.35 -2.83 8.06
N ALA A 107 -2.70 -1.69 8.20
CA ALA A 107 -2.52 -0.70 7.14
C ALA A 107 -1.63 -1.17 5.97
N LEU A 108 -0.44 -1.72 6.29
CA LEU A 108 0.56 -2.03 5.26
C LEU A 108 0.19 -3.20 4.34
N PRO A 109 -0.48 -4.29 4.79
CA PRO A 109 -0.90 -5.37 3.89
C PRO A 109 -1.72 -4.93 2.69
N ALA A 110 -2.50 -3.84 2.80
CA ALA A 110 -3.28 -3.31 1.68
C ALA A 110 -2.40 -2.91 0.49
N LEU A 111 -1.23 -2.33 0.74
CA LEU A 111 -0.30 -1.94 -0.31
C LEU A 111 0.34 -3.16 -0.99
N PHE A 112 0.71 -4.20 -0.22
CA PHE A 112 1.20 -5.47 -0.78
C PHE A 112 0.16 -6.14 -1.66
N ALA A 113 -1.08 -6.19 -1.17
CA ALA A 113 -2.18 -6.80 -1.91
C ALA A 113 -2.51 -6.03 -3.18
N ALA A 114 -2.50 -4.68 -3.14
CA ALA A 114 -2.73 -3.85 -4.32
C ALA A 114 -1.63 -4.02 -5.37
N ASP A 115 -0.36 -4.10 -4.96
CA ASP A 115 0.76 -4.34 -5.86
C ASP A 115 0.64 -5.72 -6.55
N ALA A 116 0.36 -6.76 -5.78
CA ALA A 116 0.16 -8.11 -6.31
C ALA A 116 -1.05 -8.20 -7.25
N ALA A 117 -2.16 -7.53 -6.90
CA ALA A 117 -3.36 -7.46 -7.71
C ALA A 117 -3.08 -6.81 -9.08
N ALA A 118 -2.40 -5.65 -9.07
CA ALA A 118 -2.06 -4.90 -10.28
C ALA A 118 -1.04 -5.62 -11.18
N LYS A 119 -0.16 -6.45 -10.60
CA LYS A 119 0.78 -7.29 -11.35
C LYS A 119 0.14 -8.54 -11.97
N ALA A 120 -0.96 -9.02 -11.39
CA ALA A 120 -1.60 -10.27 -11.80
C ALA A 120 -2.62 -10.10 -12.91
N ALA A 121 -3.21 -8.93 -13.08
CA ALA A 121 -4.26 -8.68 -14.09
C ALA A 121 -4.26 -7.22 -14.56
N PHE A 122 -4.79 -7.00 -15.75
CA PHE A 122 -4.94 -5.65 -16.28
C PHE A 122 -6.14 -4.95 -15.62
N VAL A 123 -5.85 -4.26 -14.52
CA VAL A 123 -6.82 -3.48 -13.74
C VAL A 123 -6.29 -2.09 -13.44
N HIS A 124 -7.19 -1.14 -13.24
CA HIS A 124 -6.86 0.18 -12.73
C HIS A 124 -6.94 0.16 -11.20
N VAL A 125 -5.86 0.52 -10.51
CA VAL A 125 -5.87 0.70 -9.05
C VAL A 125 -6.45 2.08 -8.76
N ALA A 126 -7.65 2.11 -8.20
CA ALA A 126 -8.36 3.37 -7.94
C ALA A 126 -7.95 4.02 -6.62
N GLU A 127 -7.67 3.23 -5.59
CA GLU A 127 -7.19 3.72 -4.29
C GLU A 127 -6.44 2.63 -3.53
N VAL A 128 -5.41 3.03 -2.78
CA VAL A 128 -4.77 2.23 -1.74
C VAL A 128 -4.71 3.08 -0.48
N ASN A 129 -5.51 2.75 0.54
CA ASN A 129 -5.51 3.46 1.82
C ASN A 129 -4.69 2.68 2.85
N THR A 130 -3.70 3.34 3.43
CA THR A 130 -2.81 2.77 4.44
C THR A 130 -3.13 3.28 5.85
N GLY A 131 -4.41 3.20 6.25
CA GLY A 131 -4.85 3.40 7.63
C GLY A 131 -5.27 4.81 8.01
N LYS A 132 -5.25 5.77 7.07
CA LYS A 132 -5.66 7.14 7.36
C LYS A 132 -7.17 7.24 7.55
N GLY A 133 -7.59 7.61 8.76
CA GLY A 133 -9.00 7.87 9.08
C GLY A 133 -9.89 6.62 9.23
N ILE A 134 -9.34 5.41 9.17
CA ILE A 134 -10.10 4.14 9.18
C ILE A 134 -9.68 3.14 10.27
N GLY A 135 -9.25 3.65 11.40
CA GLY A 135 -8.95 2.79 12.56
C GLY A 135 -7.67 1.97 12.46
N GLY A 136 -6.74 2.32 11.54
CA GLY A 136 -5.47 1.60 11.34
C GLY A 136 -5.58 0.36 10.46
N LYS A 137 -6.75 0.07 9.90
CA LYS A 137 -6.96 -0.90 8.83
C LYS A 137 -6.40 -0.37 7.51
N GLY A 138 -6.30 -1.23 6.50
CA GLY A 138 -6.03 -0.81 5.13
C GLY A 138 -7.11 -1.31 4.18
N TYR A 139 -7.18 -0.73 3.00
CA TYR A 139 -7.93 -1.30 1.88
C TYR A 139 -7.34 -0.85 0.55
N PHE A 140 -7.64 -1.60 -0.48
CA PHE A 140 -7.45 -1.12 -1.84
C PHE A 140 -8.68 -1.40 -2.70
N THR A 141 -8.82 -0.59 -3.74
CA THR A 141 -9.88 -0.72 -4.74
C THR A 141 -9.27 -0.83 -6.13
N VAL A 142 -9.76 -1.79 -6.91
CA VAL A 142 -9.42 -1.96 -8.33
C VAL A 142 -10.67 -1.95 -9.18
N VAL A 143 -10.55 -1.43 -10.39
CA VAL A 143 -11.63 -1.41 -11.38
C VAL A 143 -11.14 -1.96 -12.71
N GLY A 144 -12.03 -2.55 -13.48
CA GLY A 144 -11.73 -3.14 -14.80
C GLY A 144 -12.78 -4.12 -15.28
N GLU A 145 -12.40 -4.97 -16.20
CA GLU A 145 -13.24 -6.06 -16.71
C GLU A 145 -13.49 -7.09 -15.58
N PRO A 146 -14.71 -7.67 -15.45
CA PRO A 146 -15.07 -8.53 -14.32
C PRO A 146 -14.13 -9.72 -14.06
N GLY A 147 -13.61 -10.36 -15.09
CA GLY A 147 -12.66 -11.47 -14.97
C GLY A 147 -11.29 -11.00 -14.46
N ALA A 148 -10.81 -9.88 -14.99
CA ALA A 148 -9.56 -9.27 -14.54
C ALA A 148 -9.62 -8.84 -13.07
N VAL A 149 -10.74 -8.22 -12.65
CA VAL A 149 -10.97 -7.79 -11.26
C VAL A 149 -10.99 -9.00 -10.31
N ARG A 150 -11.66 -10.11 -10.69
CA ARG A 150 -11.63 -11.35 -9.89
C ARG A 150 -10.22 -11.91 -9.72
N THR A 151 -9.45 -11.95 -10.80
CA THR A 151 -8.05 -12.39 -10.79
C THR A 151 -7.19 -11.49 -9.91
N ALA A 152 -7.33 -10.17 -10.04
CA ALA A 152 -6.61 -9.19 -9.24
C ALA A 152 -6.90 -9.33 -7.74
N VAL A 153 -8.18 -9.40 -7.35
CA VAL A 153 -8.59 -9.57 -5.95
C VAL A 153 -8.04 -10.88 -5.38
N SER A 154 -8.14 -11.99 -6.13
CA SER A 154 -7.62 -13.29 -5.71
C SER A 154 -6.09 -13.25 -5.51
N ALA A 155 -5.36 -12.63 -6.43
CA ALA A 155 -3.90 -12.50 -6.33
C ALA A 155 -3.48 -11.60 -5.14
N GLY A 156 -4.18 -10.49 -4.92
CA GLY A 156 -3.95 -9.61 -3.78
C GLY A 156 -4.13 -10.32 -2.45
N VAL A 157 -5.24 -11.04 -2.28
CA VAL A 157 -5.51 -11.84 -1.07
C VAL A 157 -4.46 -12.93 -0.88
N LYS A 158 -4.10 -13.66 -1.93
CA LYS A 158 -3.07 -14.71 -1.88
C LYS A 158 -1.71 -14.15 -1.41
N ALA A 159 -1.36 -12.94 -1.82
CA ALA A 159 -0.07 -12.32 -1.48
C ALA A 159 0.07 -12.00 0.01
N ILE A 160 -1.03 -11.70 0.70
CA ILE A 160 -1.03 -11.33 2.13
C ILE A 160 -1.54 -12.42 3.05
N GLY A 161 -2.20 -13.45 2.50
CA GLY A 161 -2.85 -14.52 3.25
C GLY A 161 -4.25 -14.15 3.76
N GLU A 162 -5.13 -15.14 3.88
CA GLU A 162 -6.53 -14.97 4.35
C GLU A 162 -6.62 -14.35 5.74
N ASP A 163 -5.67 -14.67 6.62
CA ASP A 163 -5.64 -14.17 8.00
C ASP A 163 -5.46 -12.65 8.09
N ALA A 164 -4.89 -12.01 7.07
CA ALA A 164 -4.73 -10.56 7.03
C ALA A 164 -5.98 -9.84 6.51
N VAL A 165 -6.94 -10.56 5.94
CA VAL A 165 -8.12 -10.00 5.28
C VAL A 165 -9.26 -9.83 6.29
N VAL A 166 -9.94 -8.67 6.24
CA VAL A 166 -11.22 -8.42 6.94
C VAL A 166 -12.37 -8.80 6.03
N SER A 167 -12.34 -8.30 4.78
CA SER A 167 -13.37 -8.54 3.78
C SER A 167 -12.79 -8.40 2.37
N ARG A 168 -13.39 -9.12 1.43
CA ARG A 168 -13.13 -8.95 0.00
C ARG A 168 -14.43 -9.08 -0.77
N ILE A 169 -14.60 -8.22 -1.76
CA ILE A 169 -15.78 -8.26 -2.64
C ILE A 169 -15.36 -7.99 -4.08
N VAL A 170 -16.15 -8.53 -5.01
CA VAL A 170 -16.15 -8.15 -6.42
C VAL A 170 -17.58 -7.84 -6.81
N ILE A 171 -17.80 -6.64 -7.34
CA ILE A 171 -19.09 -6.14 -7.80
C ILE A 171 -19.04 -6.09 -9.32
N PRO A 172 -19.58 -7.09 -10.04
CA PRO A 172 -19.70 -7.04 -11.49
C PRO A 172 -20.83 -6.06 -11.88
N ASN A 173 -20.73 -5.46 -13.06
CA ASN A 173 -21.71 -4.48 -13.55
C ASN A 173 -21.99 -3.39 -12.52
N ALA A 174 -20.93 -2.80 -11.98
CA ALA A 174 -21.01 -1.79 -10.95
C ALA A 174 -21.85 -0.59 -11.41
N HIS A 175 -22.76 -0.12 -10.55
CA HIS A 175 -23.60 1.01 -10.83
C HIS A 175 -22.75 2.29 -11.02
N GLU A 176 -23.11 3.14 -11.96
CA GLU A 176 -22.34 4.36 -12.32
C GLU A 176 -22.05 5.28 -11.13
N HIS A 177 -22.98 5.39 -10.17
CA HIS A 177 -22.79 6.19 -8.94
C HIS A 177 -21.69 5.66 -8.03
N LEU A 178 -21.27 4.40 -8.19
CA LEU A 178 -20.16 3.85 -7.41
C LEU A 178 -18.83 4.55 -7.74
N GLY A 179 -18.70 5.11 -8.95
CA GLY A 179 -17.51 5.88 -9.35
C GLY A 179 -17.26 7.14 -8.52
N ALA A 180 -18.26 7.64 -7.81
CA ALA A 180 -18.08 8.76 -6.88
C ALA A 180 -17.60 8.31 -5.49
N ALA A 181 -17.77 7.04 -5.17
CA ALA A 181 -17.39 6.45 -3.88
C ALA A 181 -15.97 5.87 -3.85
N ILE A 182 -15.43 5.55 -5.04
CA ILE A 182 -14.12 4.91 -5.23
C ILE A 182 -13.13 5.79 -5.99
#